data_647f676c048b0d37400e2efd637c1a4d
#
_entry.id   647f676c048b0d37400e2efd637c1a4d
#
_cell.length_a   1.000
_cell.length_b   1.000
_cell.length_c   1.000
_cell.angle_alpha   90.00
_cell.angle_beta   90.00
_cell.angle_gamma   90.00
#
_symmetry.space_group_name_H-M   'P 1'
#
loop_
_entity.id
_entity.type
_entity.pdbx_description
1 polymer ?
#
loop_
_entity_poly.entity_id
_entity_poly.type
_entity_poly.pdbx_seq_one_letter_code
_entity_poly.pdbx_strand_id
1 'polypeptide(L)' 'MKLECDPAADAAYFEISTADVATTKQIEPGIMADYDAEGHLVGIEVLSVSKRDLGKTLDEVA' A
#
# COMPACT_ATOMS: atom_id res chain seq x y z
N MET A 1 8.51 9.49 2.60
CA MET A 1 7.14 9.06 2.19
C MET A 1 6.96 9.39 0.71
N LYS A 2 6.52 8.43 -0.07
CA LYS A 2 6.49 8.57 -1.52
C LYS A 2 5.28 7.81 -2.09
N LEU A 3 4.54 8.45 -2.99
CA LEU A 3 3.44 7.81 -3.72
C LEU A 3 3.89 7.50 -5.14
N GLU A 4 3.79 6.25 -5.55
CA GLU A 4 4.08 5.81 -6.90
C GLU A 4 2.81 5.22 -7.52
N CYS A 5 2.50 5.65 -8.74
CA CYS A 5 1.33 5.15 -9.46
C CYS A 5 1.79 4.37 -10.69
N ASP A 6 1.13 3.25 -10.93
CA ASP A 6 1.32 2.44 -12.14
C ASP A 6 0.00 2.41 -12.92
N PRO A 7 -0.18 3.29 -13.90
CA PRO A 7 -1.43 3.35 -14.67
C PRO A 7 -1.71 2.08 -15.46
N ALA A 8 -0.66 1.39 -15.92
CA ALA A 8 -0.82 0.16 -16.69
C ALA A 8 -1.42 -0.97 -15.86
N ALA A 9 -1.06 -1.03 -14.58
CA ALA A 9 -1.58 -2.02 -13.64
C ALA A 9 -2.79 -1.51 -12.85
N ASP A 10 -3.17 -0.25 -13.01
CA ASP A 10 -4.20 0.41 -12.24
C ASP A 10 -3.94 0.27 -10.73
N ALA A 11 -2.68 0.47 -10.33
CA ALA A 11 -2.21 0.28 -8.97
C ALA A 11 -1.45 1.50 -8.47
N ALA A 12 -1.37 1.65 -7.16
CA ALA A 12 -0.56 2.66 -6.51
C ALA A 12 0.20 2.04 -5.34
N TYR A 13 1.39 2.52 -5.10
CA TYR A 13 2.20 2.12 -3.95
C TYR A 13 2.54 3.34 -3.12
N PHE A 14 2.24 3.28 -1.83
CA PHE A 14 2.53 4.34 -0.89
C PHE A 14 3.72 3.89 -0.03
N GLU A 15 4.91 4.40 -0.34
CA GLU A 15 6.13 4.09 0.41
C GLU A 15 6.21 4.94 1.67
N ILE A 16 6.26 4.30 2.82
CA ILE A 16 6.36 4.96 4.12
C ILE A 16 7.80 4.96 4.61
N SER A 17 8.52 3.88 4.34
CA SER A 17 9.89 3.64 4.79
C SER A 17 10.70 3.01 3.66
N THR A 18 12.01 3.16 3.69
CA THR A 18 12.93 2.50 2.75
C THR A 18 13.47 1.18 3.28
N ALA A 19 12.96 0.71 4.43
CA ALA A 19 13.37 -0.57 5.00
C ALA A 19 13.00 -1.74 4.07
N ASP A 20 13.72 -2.84 4.21
CA ASP A 20 13.44 -4.05 3.42
C ASP A 20 12.13 -4.70 3.88
N VAL A 21 11.35 -5.16 2.94
CA VAL A 21 10.09 -5.85 3.22
C VAL A 21 10.39 -7.30 3.65
N ALA A 22 9.91 -7.67 4.81
CA ALA A 22 10.02 -9.04 5.32
C ALA A 22 8.70 -9.81 5.17
N THR A 23 7.56 -9.13 5.28
CA THR A 23 6.24 -9.75 5.25
C THR A 23 5.25 -8.85 4.54
N THR A 24 4.36 -9.45 3.75
CA THR A 24 3.26 -8.74 3.10
C THR A 24 1.95 -9.38 3.53
N LYS A 25 0.97 -8.56 3.94
CA LYS A 25 -0.35 -9.03 4.35
C LYS A 25 -1.42 -8.31 3.54
N GLN A 26 -2.44 -9.05 3.13
CA GLN A 26 -3.65 -8.44 2.59
C GLN A 26 -4.49 -7.95 3.77
N ILE A 27 -4.66 -6.64 3.90
CA ILE A 27 -5.44 -6.05 4.99
C ILE A 27 -6.90 -5.84 4.60
N GLU A 28 -7.16 -5.83 3.31
CA GLU A 28 -8.49 -5.70 2.73
C GLU A 28 -8.40 -6.18 1.28
N PRO A 29 -9.49 -6.63 0.64
CA PRO A 29 -9.44 -6.99 -0.77
C PRO A 29 -8.86 -5.86 -1.62
N GLY A 30 -7.76 -6.14 -2.31
CA GLY A 30 -7.07 -5.18 -3.15
C GLY A 30 -6.13 -4.23 -2.41
N ILE A 31 -5.91 -4.41 -1.12
CA ILE A 31 -4.97 -3.59 -0.35
C ILE A 31 -3.99 -4.49 0.39
N MET A 32 -2.71 -4.33 0.08
CA MET A 32 -1.62 -5.10 0.67
C MET A 32 -0.75 -4.19 1.51
N ALA A 33 -0.39 -4.62 2.72
CA ALA A 33 0.52 -3.90 3.59
C ALA A 33 1.84 -4.65 3.70
N ASP A 34 2.94 -3.94 3.52
CA ASP A 34 4.29 -4.48 3.63
C ASP A 34 4.89 -4.09 4.98
N TYR A 35 5.50 -5.05 5.65
CA TYR A 35 6.13 -4.86 6.95
C TYR A 35 7.60 -5.27 6.91
N ASP A 36 8.42 -4.60 7.70
CA ASP A 36 9.83 -4.99 7.88
C ASP A 36 9.96 -6.14 8.89
N ALA A 37 11.20 -6.56 9.15
CA ALA A 37 11.48 -7.66 10.06
C ALA A 37 11.07 -7.38 11.50
N GLU A 38 10.92 -6.12 11.85
CA GLU A 38 10.50 -5.69 13.19
C GLU A 38 8.98 -5.50 13.30
N GLY A 39 8.25 -5.71 12.19
CA GLY A 39 6.81 -5.55 12.16
C GLY A 39 6.34 -4.11 11.93
N HIS A 40 7.24 -3.21 11.54
CA HIS A 40 6.88 -1.84 11.21
C HIS A 40 6.40 -1.75 9.77
N LEU A 41 5.43 -0.88 9.51
CA LEU A 41 4.86 -0.69 8.17
C LEU A 41 5.88 -0.03 7.25
N VAL A 42 6.17 -0.68 6.13
CA VAL A 42 7.07 -0.18 5.09
C VAL A 42 6.31 0.55 3.99
N GLY A 43 5.18 0.00 3.58
CA GLY A 43 4.40 0.58 2.51
C GLY A 43 3.06 -0.12 2.33
N ILE A 44 2.24 0.46 1.47
CA ILE A 44 0.89 -0.04 1.18
C ILE A 44 0.70 -0.05 -0.33
N GLU A 45 0.27 -1.19 -0.88
CA GLU A 45 -0.11 -1.32 -2.28
C GLU A 45 -1.62 -1.33 -2.40
N VAL A 46 -2.15 -0.50 -3.29
CA VAL A 46 -3.58 -0.42 -3.58
C VAL A 46 -3.81 -0.83 -5.03
N LEU A 47 -4.64 -1.83 -5.24
CA LEU A 47 -5.03 -2.32 -6.55
C LEU A 47 -6.38 -1.73 -6.97
N SER A 48 -6.63 -1.68 -8.27
CA SER A 48 -7.88 -1.14 -8.85
C SER A 48 -8.15 0.29 -8.38
N VAL A 49 -7.14 1.14 -8.43
CA VAL A 49 -7.18 2.52 -7.94
C VAL A 49 -8.30 3.31 -8.60
N SER A 50 -8.52 3.13 -9.91
CA SER A 50 -9.53 3.87 -10.66
C SER A 50 -10.96 3.57 -10.20
N LYS A 51 -11.16 2.47 -9.48
CA LYS A 51 -12.46 2.02 -8.99
C LYS A 51 -12.66 2.31 -7.52
N ARG A 52 -11.73 3.03 -6.90
CA ARG A 52 -11.73 3.33 -5.47
C ARG A 52 -11.75 4.82 -5.20
N ASP A 53 -12.31 5.19 -4.06
CA ASP A 53 -12.06 6.48 -3.44
C ASP A 53 -10.79 6.32 -2.61
N LEU A 54 -9.65 6.75 -3.16
CA LEU A 54 -8.36 6.55 -2.52
C LEU A 54 -8.26 7.28 -1.16
N GLY A 55 -8.87 8.45 -1.05
CA GLY A 55 -8.88 9.18 0.21
C GLY A 55 -9.57 8.39 1.32
N LYS A 56 -10.73 7.82 1.03
CA LYS A 56 -11.46 6.98 1.96
C LYS A 56 -10.67 5.71 2.30
N THR A 57 -10.04 5.10 1.30
CA THR A 57 -9.22 3.90 1.49
C THR A 57 -8.06 4.17 2.44
N LEU A 58 -7.37 5.30 2.28
CA LEU A 58 -6.26 5.67 3.17
C LEU A 58 -6.75 5.95 4.59
N ASP A 59 -7.93 6.52 4.77
CA ASP A 59 -8.52 6.72 6.08
C ASP A 59 -8.79 5.39 6.79
N GLU A 60 -9.17 4.36 6.04
CA GLU A 60 -9.44 3.05 6.61
C GLU A 60 -8.17 2.35 7.10
N VAL A 61 -7.02 2.62 6.51
CA VAL A 61 -5.76 1.98 6.90
C VAL A 61 -4.94 2.84 7.87
N ALA A 62 -5.26 4.10 7.97
CA ALA A 62 -4.60 4.99 8.92
C ALA A 62 -5.16 4.79 10.32
#